data_bbc261ab7fb3c73ea217fbd0306b6584
#
_entry.id   bbc261ab7fb3c73ea217fbd0306b6584
#
_cell.length_a   1.000
_cell.length_b   1.000
_cell.length_c   1.000
_cell.angle_alpha   90.00
_cell.angle_beta   90.00
_cell.angle_gamma   90.00
#
_symmetry.space_group_name_H-M   'P 1'
#
loop_
_entity.id
_entity.type
_entity.pdbx_description
1 polymer ?
#
loop_
_entity_poly.entity_id
_entity_poly.type
_entity_poly.pdbx_seq_one_letter_code
_entity_poly.pdbx_strand_id
1 'polypeptide(L)'
;MEKQEEYYQNKLAYEMDPSDLFKALEKGENIVVIDTRSSVGFEKEHIPGAVSFPYREINETSTSSMDKTKTYICYCDGIGCNASTRGALILTRLGFKVKELTGGIEWWKFDGYETEGKENFKGLAVQCAC
;
A
#
# COMPACT_ATOMS: atom_id res chain seq x y z
N MET A 1 21.95 8.99 18.94
CA MET A 1 20.60 9.37 19.36
C MET A 1 19.83 10.06 18.25
N GLU A 2 20.39 11.08 17.62
CA GLU A 2 19.70 11.76 16.52
C GLU A 2 19.33 10.84 15.36
N LYS A 3 20.22 9.95 14.96
CA LYS A 3 19.95 9.00 13.86
C LYS A 3 18.87 7.99 14.21
N GLN A 4 18.82 7.56 15.44
CA GLN A 4 17.82 6.63 15.90
C GLN A 4 16.44 7.30 15.97
N GLU A 5 16.39 8.53 16.46
CA GLU A 5 15.16 9.32 16.49
C GLU A 5 14.64 9.56 15.07
N GLU A 6 15.52 9.95 14.14
CA GLU A 6 15.18 10.17 12.74
C GLU A 6 14.63 8.89 12.10
N TYR A 7 15.25 7.74 12.38
CA TYR A 7 14.77 6.46 11.86
C TYR A 7 13.32 6.19 12.28
N TYR A 8 13.00 6.37 13.55
CA TYR A 8 11.64 6.10 14.02
C TYR A 8 10.64 7.15 13.54
N GLN A 9 11.05 8.41 13.45
CA GLN A 9 10.23 9.45 12.86
C GLN A 9 9.92 9.14 11.40
N ASN A 10 10.91 8.70 10.63
CA ASN A 10 10.73 8.31 9.23
C ASN A 10 9.82 7.08 9.11
N LYS A 11 9.99 6.11 9.97
CA LYS A 11 9.14 4.93 9.98
C LYS A 11 7.67 5.29 10.18
N LEU A 12 7.39 6.17 11.13
CA LEU A 12 6.03 6.65 11.38
C LEU A 12 5.49 7.50 10.23
N ALA A 13 6.35 8.26 9.57
CA ALA A 13 5.96 9.16 8.49
C ALA A 13 5.69 8.42 7.17
N TYR A 14 6.43 7.34 6.88
CA TYR A 14 6.43 6.69 5.58
C TYR A 14 5.86 5.27 5.57
N GLU A 15 5.41 4.76 6.71
CA GLU A 15 4.73 3.48 6.81
C GLU A 15 3.39 3.65 7.49
N MET A 16 2.47 2.76 7.18
CA MET A 16 1.18 2.71 7.86
C MET A 16 0.75 1.26 7.96
N ASP A 17 -0.06 0.94 8.97
CA ASP A 17 -0.58 -0.41 9.15
C ASP A 17 -1.97 -0.56 8.50
N PRO A 18 -2.50 -1.80 8.39
CA PRO A 18 -3.81 -2.01 7.78
C PRO A 18 -4.95 -1.22 8.43
N SER A 19 -4.93 -1.09 9.74
CA SER A 19 -5.97 -0.33 10.46
C SER A 19 -5.95 1.15 10.05
N ASP A 20 -4.76 1.73 9.94
CA ASP A 20 -4.60 3.13 9.50
C ASP A 20 -5.09 3.32 8.07
N LEU A 21 -4.74 2.38 7.18
CA LEU A 21 -5.18 2.44 5.79
C LEU A 21 -6.70 2.30 5.70
N PHE A 22 -7.28 1.34 6.42
CA PHE A 22 -8.73 1.16 6.42
C PHE A 22 -9.45 2.44 6.85
N LYS A 23 -8.98 3.08 7.93
CA LYS A 23 -9.56 4.33 8.41
C LYS A 23 -9.41 5.47 7.40
N ALA A 24 -8.27 5.56 6.75
CA ALA A 24 -8.03 6.57 5.72
C ALA A 24 -8.97 6.41 4.53
N LEU A 25 -9.19 5.17 4.10
CA LEU A 25 -10.13 4.86 3.01
C LEU A 25 -11.57 5.19 3.41
N GLU A 26 -11.97 4.85 4.63
CA GLU A 26 -13.31 5.16 5.15
C GLU A 26 -13.55 6.67 5.21
N LYS A 27 -12.55 7.45 5.56
CA LYS A 27 -12.64 8.90 5.63
C LYS A 27 -12.57 9.59 4.27
N GLY A 28 -12.27 8.84 3.20
CA GLY A 28 -12.10 9.40 1.87
C GLY A 28 -10.89 10.32 1.75
N GLU A 29 -9.80 10.00 2.45
CA GLU A 29 -8.58 10.78 2.36
C GLU A 29 -8.00 10.75 0.94
N ASN A 30 -7.19 11.74 0.61
CA ASN A 30 -6.63 11.91 -0.75
C ASN A 30 -5.45 10.96 -0.99
N ILE A 31 -5.75 9.67 -1.03
CA ILE A 31 -4.77 8.61 -1.20
C ILE A 31 -5.16 7.68 -2.35
N VAL A 32 -4.16 7.03 -2.91
CA VAL A 32 -4.34 5.98 -3.93
C VAL A 32 -3.54 4.77 -3.47
N VAL A 33 -4.19 3.61 -3.39
CA VAL A 33 -3.53 2.37 -3.01
C VAL A 33 -2.98 1.70 -4.26
N ILE A 34 -1.70 1.37 -4.23
CA ILE A 34 -0.97 0.77 -5.36
C ILE A 34 -0.56 -0.66 -5.00
N ASP A 35 -1.05 -1.60 -5.79
CA ASP A 35 -0.57 -2.99 -5.71
C ASP A 35 0.66 -3.11 -6.61
N THR A 36 1.82 -3.29 -5.99
CA THR A 36 3.10 -3.36 -6.70
C THR A 36 3.49 -4.76 -7.15
N ARG A 37 2.63 -5.75 -6.87
CA ARG A 37 2.83 -7.13 -7.33
C ARG A 37 2.52 -7.24 -8.82
N SER A 38 2.68 -8.44 -9.37
CA SER A 38 2.27 -8.71 -10.75
C SER A 38 0.76 -8.56 -10.91
N SER A 39 0.31 -8.29 -12.13
CA SER A 39 -1.10 -8.20 -12.44
C SER A 39 -1.88 -9.49 -12.13
N VAL A 40 -1.20 -10.63 -12.21
CA VAL A 40 -1.82 -11.93 -11.87
C VAL A 40 -2.22 -11.96 -10.39
N GLY A 41 -1.34 -11.49 -9.51
CA GLY A 41 -1.64 -11.40 -8.08
C GLY A 41 -2.79 -10.45 -7.81
N PHE A 42 -2.79 -9.31 -8.48
CA PHE A 42 -3.87 -8.33 -8.36
C PHE A 42 -5.23 -8.92 -8.78
N GLU A 43 -5.27 -9.62 -9.91
CA GLU A 43 -6.53 -10.21 -10.39
C GLU A 43 -7.08 -11.27 -9.45
N LYS A 44 -6.19 -12.05 -8.83
CA LYS A 44 -6.60 -13.04 -7.84
C LYS A 44 -7.24 -12.38 -6.63
N GLU A 45 -6.55 -11.41 -6.07
CA GLU A 45 -6.98 -10.78 -4.83
C GLU A 45 -6.24 -9.47 -4.64
N HIS A 46 -6.97 -8.41 -4.31
CA HIS A 46 -6.37 -7.10 -4.03
C HIS A 46 -7.19 -6.34 -3.00
N ILE A 47 -6.58 -5.34 -2.41
CA ILE A 47 -7.26 -4.44 -1.46
C ILE A 47 -8.30 -3.63 -2.24
N PRO A 48 -9.54 -3.49 -1.73
CA PRO A 48 -10.59 -2.77 -2.43
C PRO A 48 -10.16 -1.36 -2.85
N GLY A 49 -10.41 -1.04 -4.13
CA GLY A 49 -10.04 0.25 -4.70
C GLY A 49 -8.59 0.40 -5.11
N ALA A 50 -7.76 -0.62 -4.89
CA ALA A 50 -6.36 -0.56 -5.28
C ALA A 50 -6.20 -0.57 -6.80
N VAL A 51 -5.11 0.04 -7.25
CA VAL A 51 -4.70 0.08 -8.66
C VAL A 51 -3.54 -0.88 -8.85
N SER A 52 -3.60 -1.72 -9.88
CA SER A 52 -2.50 -2.60 -10.23
C SER A 52 -1.39 -1.80 -10.91
N PHE A 53 -0.22 -1.78 -10.30
CA PHE A 53 0.92 -1.08 -10.88
C PHE A 53 2.23 -1.79 -10.47
N PRO A 54 2.57 -2.90 -11.16
CA PRO A 54 3.79 -3.64 -10.85
C PRO A 54 5.00 -2.72 -10.81
N TYR A 55 5.85 -2.87 -9.82
CA TYR A 55 6.95 -1.92 -9.62
C TYR A 55 7.87 -1.79 -10.84
N ARG A 56 8.01 -2.87 -11.61
CA ARG A 56 8.87 -2.87 -12.82
C ARG A 56 8.30 -2.03 -13.96
N GLU A 57 7.01 -1.70 -13.90
CA GLU A 57 6.34 -0.87 -14.90
C GLU A 57 6.31 0.61 -14.52
N ILE A 58 6.77 0.94 -13.32
CA ILE A 58 6.76 2.32 -12.82
C ILE A 58 7.98 3.07 -13.39
N ASN A 59 7.72 4.08 -14.20
CA ASN A 59 8.76 4.92 -14.78
C ASN A 59 8.19 6.31 -15.08
N GLU A 60 9.03 7.19 -15.60
CA GLU A 60 8.63 8.57 -15.89
C GLU A 60 7.44 8.62 -16.87
N THR A 61 7.45 7.78 -17.90
CA THR A 61 6.38 7.75 -18.90
C THR A 61 5.08 7.22 -18.33
N SER A 62 5.14 6.09 -17.60
CA SER A 62 3.93 5.43 -17.06
C SER A 62 3.27 6.24 -15.95
N THR A 63 4.00 7.17 -15.33
CA THR A 63 3.47 8.02 -14.27
C THR A 63 3.15 9.44 -14.70
N SER A 64 3.31 9.75 -15.99
CA SER A 64 3.22 11.13 -16.51
C SER A 64 1.88 11.80 -16.24
N SER A 65 0.79 11.03 -16.15
CA SER A 65 -0.55 11.58 -15.92
C SER A 65 -1.01 11.45 -14.45
N MET A 66 -0.16 10.94 -13.57
CA MET A 66 -0.52 10.74 -12.17
C MET A 66 -0.48 12.06 -11.39
N ASP A 67 -1.43 12.20 -10.47
CA ASP A 67 -1.59 13.40 -9.66
C ASP A 67 -0.59 13.42 -8.49
N LYS A 68 0.29 14.43 -8.47
CA LYS A 68 1.32 14.57 -7.43
C LYS A 68 0.80 15.19 -6.13
N THR A 69 -0.47 15.59 -6.08
CA THR A 69 -1.07 16.09 -4.84
C THR A 69 -1.57 14.96 -3.94
N LYS A 70 -1.69 13.75 -4.49
CA LYS A 70 -2.14 12.58 -3.75
C LYS A 70 -0.98 11.89 -3.06
N THR A 71 -1.29 11.09 -2.03
CA THR A 71 -0.33 10.19 -1.40
C THR A 71 -0.60 8.78 -1.90
N TYR A 72 0.44 8.10 -2.37
CA TYR A 72 0.34 6.76 -2.91
C TYR A 72 0.79 5.74 -1.87
N ILE A 73 -0.07 4.76 -1.61
CA ILE A 73 0.19 3.73 -0.60
C ILE A 73 0.53 2.44 -1.32
N CYS A 74 1.80 2.06 -1.27
CA CYS A 74 2.29 0.86 -1.95
C CYS A 74 2.19 -0.36 -1.05
N TYR A 75 1.70 -1.48 -1.60
CA TYR A 75 1.69 -2.74 -0.87
C TYR A 75 2.11 -3.90 -1.77
N CYS A 76 2.45 -5.00 -1.10
CA CYS A 76 2.92 -6.25 -1.68
C CYS A 76 2.20 -7.41 -0.97
N ASP A 77 2.69 -8.63 -1.12
CA ASP A 77 2.09 -9.80 -0.48
C ASP A 77 2.10 -9.70 1.05
N GLY A 78 3.27 -9.46 1.63
CA GLY A 78 3.43 -9.46 3.06
C GLY A 78 4.86 -9.20 3.47
N ILE A 79 5.20 -9.58 4.71
CA ILE A 79 6.53 -9.44 5.25
C ILE A 79 7.49 -10.31 4.42
N GLY A 80 8.63 -9.74 4.03
CA GLY A 80 9.62 -10.44 3.21
C GLY A 80 9.50 -10.17 1.71
N CYS A 81 8.39 -9.60 1.26
CA CYS A 81 8.25 -9.13 -0.12
C CYS A 81 8.70 -7.67 -0.19
N ASN A 82 9.60 -7.34 -1.11
CA ASN A 82 10.13 -5.98 -1.23
C ASN A 82 9.62 -5.22 -2.46
N ALA A 83 8.61 -5.73 -3.15
CA ALA A 83 8.05 -5.05 -4.32
C ALA A 83 7.48 -3.67 -3.95
N SER A 84 6.84 -3.56 -2.79
CA SER A 84 6.31 -2.28 -2.30
C SER A 84 7.43 -1.29 -1.99
N THR A 85 8.53 -1.76 -1.41
CA THR A 85 9.68 -0.91 -1.12
C THR A 85 10.33 -0.41 -2.41
N ARG A 86 10.46 -1.29 -3.40
CA ARG A 86 11.01 -0.92 -4.71
C ARG A 86 10.11 0.07 -5.44
N GLY A 87 8.81 -0.18 -5.44
CA GLY A 87 7.83 0.73 -6.04
C GLY A 87 7.82 2.08 -5.35
N ALA A 88 7.83 2.09 -4.02
CA ALA A 88 7.88 3.32 -3.24
C ALA A 88 9.14 4.14 -3.55
N LEU A 89 10.29 3.48 -3.66
CA LEU A 89 11.55 4.16 -3.98
C LEU A 89 11.48 4.82 -5.37
N ILE A 90 10.98 4.09 -6.37
CA ILE A 90 10.87 4.61 -7.73
C ILE A 90 9.92 5.80 -7.77
N LEU A 91 8.74 5.68 -7.16
CA LEU A 91 7.77 6.77 -7.11
C LEU A 91 8.32 8.00 -6.39
N THR A 92 9.04 7.78 -5.29
CA THR A 92 9.68 8.88 -4.55
C THR A 92 10.69 9.61 -5.42
N ARG A 93 11.51 8.89 -6.18
CA ARG A 93 12.48 9.48 -7.11
C ARG A 93 11.80 10.28 -8.23
N LEU A 94 10.58 9.90 -8.58
CA LEU A 94 9.79 10.60 -9.59
C LEU A 94 8.99 11.78 -9.00
N GLY A 95 9.14 12.07 -7.70
CA GLY A 95 8.55 13.24 -7.06
C GLY A 95 7.19 13.02 -6.43
N PHE A 96 6.77 11.78 -6.24
CA PHE A 96 5.48 11.47 -5.61
C PHE A 96 5.61 11.31 -4.10
N LYS A 97 4.53 11.59 -3.38
CA LYS A 97 4.43 11.31 -1.95
C LYS A 97 3.99 9.86 -1.81
N VAL A 98 4.72 9.09 -1.01
CA VAL A 98 4.50 7.64 -0.91
C VAL A 98 4.58 7.19 0.54
N LYS A 99 3.77 6.19 0.86
CA LYS A 99 3.89 5.41 2.10
C LYS A 99 3.81 3.94 1.74
N GLU A 100 4.34 3.09 2.60
CA GLU A 100 4.19 1.64 2.46
C GLU A 100 3.18 1.10 3.46
N LEU A 101 2.38 0.13 3.03
CA LEU A 101 1.49 -0.63 3.90
C LEU A 101 2.29 -1.76 4.56
N THR A 102 2.48 -1.68 5.86
CA THR A 102 3.20 -2.70 6.63
C THR A 102 2.45 -4.02 6.59
N GLY A 103 3.16 -5.09 6.24
CA GLY A 103 2.59 -6.43 6.20
C GLY A 103 1.78 -6.76 4.96
N GLY A 104 1.55 -5.80 4.07
CA GLY A 104 0.89 -6.02 2.79
C GLY A 104 -0.53 -6.54 2.88
N ILE A 105 -0.97 -7.20 1.79
CA ILE A 105 -2.33 -7.76 1.73
C ILE A 105 -2.52 -8.90 2.75
N GLU A 106 -1.46 -9.63 3.07
CA GLU A 106 -1.52 -10.71 4.05
C GLU A 106 -1.98 -10.19 5.42
N TRP A 107 -1.38 -9.11 5.91
CA TRP A 107 -1.78 -8.52 7.19
C TRP A 107 -3.08 -7.75 7.11
N TRP A 108 -3.41 -7.18 5.95
CA TRP A 108 -4.72 -6.60 5.70
C TRP A 108 -5.82 -7.64 5.98
N LYS A 109 -5.66 -8.84 5.43
CA LYS A 109 -6.60 -9.95 5.67
C LYS A 109 -6.54 -10.46 7.09
N PHE A 110 -5.35 -10.56 7.65
CA PHE A 110 -5.15 -11.04 9.01
C PHE A 110 -5.90 -10.16 10.01
N ASP A 111 -5.95 -8.85 9.77
CA ASP A 111 -6.72 -7.92 10.60
C ASP A 111 -8.23 -7.99 10.33
N GLY A 112 -8.66 -8.81 9.38
CA GLY A 112 -10.07 -9.07 9.13
C GLY A 112 -10.73 -8.23 8.06
N TYR A 113 -9.96 -7.48 7.28
CA TYR A 113 -10.51 -6.62 6.22
C TYR A 113 -10.72 -7.38 4.93
N GLU A 114 -11.79 -7.03 4.21
CA GLU A 114 -12.16 -7.71 2.97
C GLU A 114 -11.23 -7.37 1.80
N THR A 115 -11.21 -8.27 0.82
CA THR A 115 -10.49 -8.06 -0.44
C THR A 115 -11.44 -8.23 -1.61
N GLU A 116 -10.99 -7.82 -2.79
CA GLU A 116 -11.70 -8.01 -4.06
C GLU A 116 -10.86 -8.90 -4.98
N GLY A 117 -11.48 -9.48 -5.99
CA GLY A 117 -10.81 -10.33 -6.98
C GLY A 117 -11.43 -11.70 -7.10
N LYS A 118 -10.80 -12.56 -7.89
CA LYS A 118 -11.32 -13.91 -8.18
C LYS A 118 -11.37 -14.81 -6.94
N GLU A 119 -10.44 -14.61 -6.01
CA GLU A 119 -10.32 -15.38 -4.77
C GLU A 119 -10.46 -14.45 -3.57
N ASN A 120 -11.50 -13.62 -3.59
CA ASN A 120 -11.70 -12.59 -2.58
C ASN A 120 -11.95 -13.17 -1.18
N PHE A 121 -11.49 -12.44 -0.18
CA PHE A 121 -11.78 -12.68 1.23
C PHE A 121 -12.87 -11.69 1.66
N LYS A 122 -13.93 -12.20 2.29
CA LYS A 122 -15.09 -11.38 2.67
C LYS A 122 -14.90 -10.61 3.97
N GLY A 123 -13.77 -10.79 4.62
CA GLY A 123 -13.52 -10.19 5.92
C GLY A 123 -14.09 -11.01 7.07
N LEU A 124 -13.83 -10.55 8.28
CA LEU A 124 -14.35 -11.16 9.49
C LEU A 124 -15.60 -10.42 9.96
N ALA A 125 -16.58 -11.18 10.43
CA ALA A 125 -17.84 -10.61 10.91
C ALA A 125 -17.62 -9.74 12.16
N VAL A 126 -16.59 -10.05 12.94
CA VAL A 126 -16.23 -9.30 14.14
C VAL A 126 -14.89 -8.64 13.87
N GLN A 127 -14.90 -7.31 13.83
CA GLN A 127 -13.66 -6.56 13.67
C GLN A 127 -12.85 -6.60 14.96
N CYS A 128 -11.54 -6.52 14.81
CA CYS A 128 -10.64 -6.44 15.92
C CYS A 128 -10.95 -5.22 16.77
N ALA A 129 -11.00 -5.39 18.08
CA ALA A 129 -11.23 -4.31 19.03
C ALA A 129 -9.95 -3.53 19.36
N CYS A 130 -8.90 -3.78 18.64
CA CYS A 130 -7.60 -3.16 18.88
C CYS A 130 -7.62 -1.67 18.69
#